data_bee7050a2476dd67e9e07496ceafe41d
#
_entry.id   bee7050a2476dd67e9e07496ceafe41d
#
_cell.length_a   1.000
_cell.length_b   1.000
_cell.length_c   1.000
_cell.angle_alpha   90.00
_cell.angle_beta   90.00
_cell.angle_gamma   90.00
#
_symmetry.space_group_name_H-M   'P 1'
#
loop_
_entity.id
_entity.type
_entity.pdbx_description
1 polymer ?
#
loop_
_entity_poly.entity_id
_entity_poly.type
_entity_poly.pdbx_seq_one_letter_code
_entity_poly.pdbx_strand_id
1 'polypeptide(L)'
;MLYRIPNDGNKVLFVHGWNGRSSQFYRIIELLSDEGYDITAIDLPGHGRSTRSTTTLPEITDLISEVTKSRGPYYGIVCHSFGGVAALNAVRLGATFEKLVLISPGMYETKPMFKTFVGLFGLDEEYYADRLFDLAESLYGASPGEFGLDRFSKQIETKALIIHCEDDKEAMKEIALTLHSDMKNSVLHLTEGLGHRRILRDEKVAEKVMNFL
;
A
#
# COMPACT_ATOMS: atom_id res chain seq x y z
N MET A 1 13.26 2.85 -8.51
CA MET A 1 14.37 3.57 -7.84
C MET A 1 14.27 3.37 -6.33
N LEU A 2 15.38 3.08 -5.68
CA LEU A 2 15.46 2.92 -4.21
C LEU A 2 16.25 4.08 -3.60
N TYR A 3 15.73 4.64 -2.51
CA TYR A 3 16.39 5.65 -1.69
C TYR A 3 16.64 5.06 -0.32
N ARG A 4 17.75 5.42 0.31
CA ARG A 4 18.09 4.97 1.65
C ARG A 4 18.59 6.14 2.50
N ILE A 5 18.12 6.19 3.73
CA ILE A 5 18.67 7.00 4.81
C ILE A 5 19.18 6.00 5.86
N PRO A 6 20.51 5.71 5.85
CA PRO A 6 21.06 4.68 6.72
C PRO A 6 21.14 5.15 8.16
N ASN A 7 20.73 4.31 9.08
CA ASN A 7 20.91 4.44 10.53
C ASN A 7 21.16 3.04 11.12
N ASP A 8 21.45 3.00 12.44
CA ASP A 8 21.77 1.74 13.12
C ASP A 8 20.55 1.00 13.71
N GLY A 9 19.38 1.61 13.65
CA GLY A 9 18.14 1.06 14.19
C GLY A 9 17.40 0.12 13.25
N ASN A 10 16.16 -0.16 13.59
CA ASN A 10 15.29 -1.03 12.84
C ASN A 10 15.04 -0.53 11.41
N LYS A 11 15.05 -1.47 10.45
CA LYS A 11 14.81 -1.14 9.04
C LYS A 11 13.32 -0.97 8.74
N VAL A 12 12.95 0.11 8.09
CA VAL A 12 11.58 0.38 7.65
C VAL A 12 11.53 0.62 6.14
N LEU A 13 10.63 -0.08 5.46
CA LEU A 13 10.38 0.05 4.03
C LEU A 13 9.17 0.96 3.77
N PHE A 14 9.29 1.89 2.83
CA PHE A 14 8.20 2.78 2.41
C PHE A 14 7.77 2.50 0.98
N VAL A 15 6.45 2.30 0.78
CA VAL A 15 5.84 1.97 -0.51
C VAL A 15 4.64 2.88 -0.79
N HIS A 16 4.77 3.76 -1.77
CA HIS A 16 3.71 4.70 -2.16
C HIS A 16 2.60 4.05 -3.01
N GLY A 17 1.50 4.77 -3.20
CA GLY A 17 0.38 4.35 -4.04
C GLY A 17 0.49 4.80 -5.50
N TRP A 18 -0.59 4.57 -6.26
CA TRP A 18 -0.70 4.98 -7.67
C TRP A 18 -0.53 6.49 -7.83
N ASN A 19 0.17 6.91 -8.87
CA ASN A 19 0.55 8.33 -9.12
C ASN A 19 1.33 8.99 -7.97
N GLY A 20 1.92 8.18 -7.08
CA GLY A 20 2.71 8.63 -5.95
C GLY A 20 4.22 8.67 -6.23
N ARG A 21 4.98 8.91 -5.17
CA ARG A 21 6.44 8.81 -5.10
C ARG A 21 6.90 8.77 -3.64
N SER A 22 8.07 8.24 -3.40
CA SER A 22 8.67 8.08 -2.06
C SER A 22 8.71 9.38 -1.24
N SER A 23 8.96 10.52 -1.87
CA SER A 23 9.02 11.82 -1.19
C SER A 23 7.70 12.31 -0.59
N GLN A 24 6.57 11.64 -0.87
CA GLN A 24 5.29 11.97 -0.22
C GLN A 24 5.28 11.64 1.27
N PHE A 25 6.12 10.69 1.70
CA PHE A 25 6.25 10.29 3.11
C PHE A 25 7.22 11.16 3.91
N TYR A 26 7.67 12.30 3.39
CA TYR A 26 8.78 13.07 3.96
C TYR A 26 8.62 13.33 5.46
N ARG A 27 7.41 13.63 5.96
CA ARG A 27 7.14 13.88 7.39
C ARG A 27 7.36 12.64 8.26
N ILE A 28 6.85 11.49 7.80
CA ILE A 28 7.02 10.22 8.52
C ILE A 28 8.48 9.78 8.45
N ILE A 29 9.12 9.93 7.29
CA ILE A 29 10.53 9.58 7.09
C ILE A 29 11.44 10.42 7.97
N GLU A 30 11.23 11.74 8.02
CA GLU A 30 12.00 12.67 8.86
C GLU A 30 11.92 12.22 10.32
N LEU A 31 10.70 12.06 10.85
CA LEU A 31 10.49 11.67 12.24
C LEU A 31 11.14 10.32 12.59
N LEU A 32 10.96 9.31 11.76
CA LEU A 32 11.57 7.98 11.99
C LEU A 32 13.10 8.02 11.84
N SER A 33 13.63 8.83 10.92
CA SER A 33 15.07 8.98 10.74
C SER A 33 15.71 9.64 11.96
N ASP A 34 15.06 10.66 12.55
CA ASP A 34 15.52 11.34 13.77
C ASP A 34 15.51 10.39 14.99
N GLU A 35 14.59 9.43 15.01
CA GLU A 35 14.52 8.34 16.00
C GLU A 35 15.47 7.16 15.71
N GLY A 36 16.31 7.28 14.67
CA GLY A 36 17.37 6.32 14.36
C GLY A 36 16.97 5.12 13.52
N TYR A 37 15.78 5.08 12.90
CA TYR A 37 15.40 4.00 12.00
C TYR A 37 16.20 4.04 10.68
N ASP A 38 16.61 2.88 10.17
CA ASP A 38 17.20 2.71 8.83
C ASP A 38 16.07 2.70 7.78
N ILE A 39 15.99 3.75 6.99
CA ILE A 39 14.88 3.97 6.08
C ILE A 39 15.24 3.52 4.66
N THR A 40 14.35 2.74 4.04
CA THR A 40 14.37 2.45 2.61
C THR A 40 13.03 2.91 2.01
N ALA A 41 13.07 3.71 0.95
CA ALA A 41 11.87 4.16 0.25
C ALA A 41 11.96 3.83 -1.25
N ILE A 42 10.87 3.38 -1.84
CA ILE A 42 10.82 2.93 -3.24
C ILE A 42 10.00 3.93 -4.06
N ASP A 43 10.56 4.44 -5.17
CA ASP A 43 9.73 4.90 -6.28
C ASP A 43 9.39 3.68 -7.14
N LEU A 44 8.10 3.36 -7.20
CA LEU A 44 7.58 2.20 -7.93
C LEU A 44 7.88 2.29 -9.43
N PRO A 45 7.92 1.16 -10.16
CA PRO A 45 8.04 1.21 -11.63
C PRO A 45 6.97 2.12 -12.23
N GLY A 46 7.33 2.91 -13.23
CA GLY A 46 6.43 3.89 -13.84
C GLY A 46 6.16 5.16 -13.03
N HIS A 47 6.77 5.33 -11.85
CA HIS A 47 6.52 6.43 -10.94
C HIS A 47 7.80 7.12 -10.48
N GLY A 48 7.68 8.38 -10.02
CA GLY A 48 8.78 9.15 -9.45
C GLY A 48 9.98 9.26 -10.38
N ARG A 49 11.15 8.81 -9.91
CA ARG A 49 12.40 8.77 -10.69
C ARG A 49 12.72 7.36 -11.22
N SER A 50 11.77 6.44 -11.18
CA SER A 50 11.92 5.10 -11.74
C SER A 50 11.88 5.16 -13.28
N THR A 51 12.65 4.28 -13.93
CA THR A 51 12.90 4.35 -15.39
C THR A 51 11.82 3.71 -16.26
N ARG A 52 10.93 2.87 -15.70
CA ARG A 52 9.82 2.25 -16.44
C ARG A 52 8.69 3.24 -16.69
N SER A 53 7.89 3.02 -17.72
CA SER A 53 6.72 3.84 -18.06
C SER A 53 5.40 3.30 -17.51
N THR A 54 5.36 2.02 -17.16
CA THR A 54 4.16 1.31 -16.69
C THR A 54 4.49 0.39 -15.53
N THR A 55 3.48 0.00 -14.78
CA THR A 55 3.57 -1.04 -13.73
C THR A 55 2.22 -1.69 -13.50
N THR A 56 2.23 -2.85 -12.85
CA THR A 56 1.05 -3.61 -12.47
C THR A 56 1.13 -4.02 -11.00
N LEU A 57 0.00 -4.43 -10.41
CA LEU A 57 -0.03 -4.91 -9.04
C LEU A 57 0.89 -6.13 -8.81
N PRO A 58 0.91 -7.16 -9.68
CA PRO A 58 1.87 -8.25 -9.59
C PRO A 58 3.33 -7.76 -9.58
N GLU A 59 3.72 -6.88 -10.50
CA GLU A 59 5.10 -6.34 -10.56
C GLU A 59 5.50 -5.58 -9.29
N ILE A 60 4.59 -4.82 -8.69
CA ILE A 60 4.86 -4.11 -7.43
C ILE A 60 5.00 -5.13 -6.28
N THR A 61 4.14 -6.14 -6.25
CA THR A 61 4.19 -7.23 -5.27
C THR A 61 5.52 -7.98 -5.33
N ASP A 62 5.97 -8.35 -6.53
CA ASP A 62 7.25 -9.01 -6.77
C ASP A 62 8.43 -8.12 -6.37
N LEU A 63 8.38 -6.83 -6.69
CA LEU A 63 9.40 -5.87 -6.29
C LEU A 63 9.53 -5.76 -4.77
N ILE A 64 8.42 -5.70 -4.03
CA ILE A 64 8.44 -5.69 -2.56
C ILE A 64 9.07 -6.97 -2.03
N SER A 65 8.67 -8.12 -2.58
CA SER A 65 9.21 -9.42 -2.20
C SER A 65 10.72 -9.52 -2.47
N GLU A 66 11.18 -9.04 -3.62
CA GLU A 66 12.59 -9.01 -3.99
C GLU A 66 13.41 -8.09 -3.07
N VAL A 67 12.92 -6.88 -2.80
CA VAL A 67 13.58 -5.92 -1.91
C VAL A 67 13.65 -6.47 -0.50
N THR A 68 12.58 -7.09 0.00
CA THR A 68 12.55 -7.71 1.32
C THR A 68 13.57 -8.84 1.41
N LYS A 69 13.65 -9.69 0.41
CA LYS A 69 14.60 -10.82 0.35
C LYS A 69 16.06 -10.37 0.22
N SER A 70 16.33 -9.38 -0.62
CA SER A 70 17.72 -8.98 -0.95
C SER A 70 18.31 -7.97 0.01
N ARG A 71 17.51 -7.17 0.74
CA ARG A 71 17.94 -6.06 1.60
C ARG A 71 17.43 -6.13 3.03
N GLY A 72 16.53 -7.08 3.31
CA GLY A 72 15.97 -7.31 4.64
C GLY A 72 16.98 -7.91 5.64
N PRO A 73 16.54 -8.34 6.81
CA PRO A 73 15.13 -8.23 7.21
C PRO A 73 14.67 -6.79 7.45
N TYR A 74 13.41 -6.52 7.16
CA TYR A 74 12.75 -5.27 7.52
C TYR A 74 11.86 -5.49 8.74
N TYR A 75 11.98 -4.61 9.73
CA TYR A 75 11.14 -4.60 10.92
C TYR A 75 9.70 -4.18 10.58
N GLY A 76 9.57 -3.12 9.78
CA GLY A 76 8.28 -2.59 9.41
C GLY A 76 8.19 -2.18 7.94
N ILE A 77 6.95 -2.08 7.47
CA ILE A 77 6.65 -1.49 6.17
C ILE A 77 5.54 -0.44 6.34
N VAL A 78 5.74 0.73 5.76
CA VAL A 78 4.76 1.83 5.71
C VAL A 78 4.29 2.00 4.29
N CYS A 79 3.00 1.79 4.07
CA CYS A 79 2.40 1.77 2.75
C CYS A 79 1.27 2.77 2.61
N HIS A 80 1.10 3.29 1.41
CA HIS A 80 -0.02 4.16 1.08
C HIS A 80 -0.83 3.58 -0.07
N SER A 81 -2.17 3.62 0.05
CA SER A 81 -3.12 3.31 -1.02
C SER A 81 -2.81 1.96 -1.70
N PHE A 82 -2.60 1.95 -2.99
CA PHE A 82 -2.28 0.77 -3.80
C PHE A 82 -0.98 0.07 -3.37
N GLY A 83 -0.02 0.80 -2.80
CA GLY A 83 1.18 0.22 -2.19
C GLY A 83 0.86 -0.69 -1.01
N GLY A 84 -0.20 -0.40 -0.24
CA GLY A 84 -0.68 -1.27 0.84
C GLY A 84 -1.25 -2.58 0.32
N VAL A 85 -1.97 -2.54 -0.80
CA VAL A 85 -2.49 -3.76 -1.47
C VAL A 85 -1.34 -4.66 -1.93
N ALA A 86 -0.34 -4.07 -2.57
CA ALA A 86 0.84 -4.81 -3.01
C ALA A 86 1.66 -5.39 -1.85
N ALA A 87 1.79 -4.64 -0.74
CA ALA A 87 2.48 -5.12 0.45
C ALA A 87 1.78 -6.31 1.11
N LEU A 88 0.45 -6.27 1.23
CA LEU A 88 -0.33 -7.39 1.76
C LEU A 88 -0.25 -8.62 0.86
N ASN A 89 -0.24 -8.44 -0.47
CA ASN A 89 0.03 -9.53 -1.41
C ASN A 89 1.44 -10.09 -1.27
N ALA A 90 2.46 -9.24 -1.06
CA ALA A 90 3.82 -9.70 -0.81
C ALA A 90 3.91 -10.52 0.50
N VAL A 91 3.21 -10.10 1.56
CA VAL A 91 3.12 -10.87 2.82
C VAL A 91 2.47 -12.23 2.57
N ARG A 92 1.36 -12.30 1.82
CA ARG A 92 0.74 -13.57 1.41
C ARG A 92 1.71 -14.48 0.67
N LEU A 93 2.61 -13.91 -0.13
CA LEU A 93 3.64 -14.66 -0.89
C LEU A 93 4.92 -14.93 -0.10
N GLY A 94 4.95 -14.64 1.21
CA GLY A 94 6.03 -14.99 2.12
C GLY A 94 7.00 -13.87 2.49
N ALA A 95 6.75 -12.62 2.08
CA ALA A 95 7.49 -11.48 2.64
C ALA A 95 7.14 -11.30 4.12
N THR A 96 8.14 -11.07 4.96
CA THR A 96 7.97 -10.98 6.40
C THR A 96 8.27 -9.59 6.93
N PHE A 97 7.38 -9.10 7.79
CA PHE A 97 7.51 -7.87 8.56
C PHE A 97 6.95 -8.12 9.96
N GLU A 98 7.50 -7.49 10.99
CA GLU A 98 6.91 -7.54 12.32
C GLU A 98 5.74 -6.57 12.46
N LYS A 99 5.75 -5.49 11.67
CA LYS A 99 4.71 -4.45 11.69
C LYS A 99 4.35 -3.96 10.29
N LEU A 100 3.06 -3.79 10.07
CA LEU A 100 2.47 -3.22 8.85
C LEU A 100 1.80 -1.89 9.18
N VAL A 101 2.08 -0.85 8.42
CA VAL A 101 1.35 0.41 8.47
C VAL A 101 0.69 0.65 7.12
N LEU A 102 -0.64 0.66 7.11
CA LEU A 102 -1.48 0.81 5.93
C LEU A 102 -2.21 2.16 6.00
N ILE A 103 -1.78 3.14 5.23
CA ILE A 103 -2.38 4.47 5.19
C ILE A 103 -3.28 4.55 3.97
N SER A 104 -4.57 4.83 4.17
CA SER A 104 -5.60 4.91 3.11
C SER A 104 -5.55 3.73 2.14
N PRO A 105 -5.66 2.45 2.58
CA PRO A 105 -5.63 1.30 1.69
C PRO A 105 -6.63 1.47 0.54
N GLY A 106 -6.18 1.26 -0.70
CA GLY A 106 -6.88 1.73 -1.90
C GLY A 106 -7.83 0.72 -2.55
N MET A 107 -7.83 -0.54 -2.14
CA MET A 107 -8.64 -1.58 -2.77
C MET A 107 -8.85 -2.74 -1.79
N TYR A 108 -10.05 -3.31 -1.79
CA TYR A 108 -10.36 -4.56 -1.08
C TYR A 108 -10.64 -5.68 -2.08
N GLU A 109 -11.53 -5.44 -3.03
CA GLU A 109 -11.84 -6.34 -4.15
C GLU A 109 -11.36 -5.74 -5.47
N THR A 110 -10.92 -6.59 -6.40
CA THR A 110 -10.41 -6.14 -7.69
C THR A 110 -11.51 -5.74 -8.67
N LYS A 111 -12.60 -6.49 -8.75
CA LYS A 111 -13.67 -6.24 -9.73
C LYS A 111 -14.34 -4.86 -9.54
N PRO A 112 -14.71 -4.44 -8.32
CA PRO A 112 -15.20 -3.08 -8.09
C PRO A 112 -14.19 -1.99 -8.48
N MET A 113 -12.89 -2.22 -8.29
CA MET A 113 -11.85 -1.30 -8.74
C MET A 113 -11.87 -1.12 -10.27
N PHE A 114 -11.99 -2.20 -11.04
CA PHE A 114 -12.09 -2.13 -12.49
C PHE A 114 -13.36 -1.36 -12.93
N LYS A 115 -14.50 -1.59 -12.27
CA LYS A 115 -15.74 -0.83 -12.52
C LYS A 115 -15.54 0.66 -12.28
N THR A 116 -15.01 1.03 -11.13
CA THR A 116 -14.71 2.43 -10.80
C THR A 116 -13.79 3.06 -11.85
N PHE A 117 -12.74 2.34 -12.28
CA PHE A 117 -11.83 2.81 -13.31
C PHE A 117 -12.55 3.06 -14.64
N VAL A 118 -13.38 2.14 -15.09
CA VAL A 118 -14.18 2.28 -16.33
C VAL A 118 -15.14 3.46 -16.23
N GLY A 119 -15.80 3.63 -15.08
CA GLY A 119 -16.75 4.72 -14.82
C GLY A 119 -16.11 6.11 -14.95
N LEU A 120 -14.82 6.27 -14.66
CA LEU A 120 -14.09 7.54 -14.86
C LEU A 120 -14.09 8.01 -16.31
N PHE A 121 -14.27 7.12 -17.28
CA PHE A 121 -14.34 7.41 -18.70
C PHE A 121 -15.78 7.51 -19.24
N GLY A 122 -16.79 7.40 -18.37
CA GLY A 122 -18.20 7.41 -18.75
C GLY A 122 -18.64 6.22 -19.60
N LEU A 123 -17.94 5.09 -19.48
CA LEU A 123 -18.21 3.83 -20.20
C LEU A 123 -19.14 2.94 -19.37
N ASP A 124 -19.79 1.97 -20.01
CA ASP A 124 -20.57 0.93 -19.33
C ASP A 124 -19.66 0.09 -18.41
N GLU A 125 -19.85 0.28 -17.11
CA GLU A 125 -18.98 -0.28 -16.06
C GLU A 125 -19.00 -1.81 -16.05
N GLU A 126 -20.20 -2.44 -16.23
CA GLU A 126 -20.33 -3.90 -16.24
C GLU A 126 -19.64 -4.50 -17.46
N TYR A 127 -19.98 -3.99 -18.64
CA TYR A 127 -19.48 -4.51 -19.90
C TYR A 127 -17.97 -4.39 -20.06
N TYR A 128 -17.40 -3.20 -19.75
CA TYR A 128 -15.98 -2.95 -19.96
C TYR A 128 -15.10 -3.44 -18.82
N ALA A 129 -15.60 -3.46 -17.57
CA ALA A 129 -14.82 -4.00 -16.47
C ALA A 129 -14.56 -5.50 -16.63
N ASP A 130 -15.55 -6.27 -17.04
CA ASP A 130 -15.37 -7.71 -17.30
C ASP A 130 -14.33 -7.94 -18.41
N ARG A 131 -14.40 -7.19 -19.49
CA ARG A 131 -13.41 -7.29 -20.59
C ARG A 131 -12.00 -6.89 -20.17
N LEU A 132 -11.85 -5.85 -19.38
CA LEU A 132 -10.54 -5.46 -18.83
C LEU A 132 -10.02 -6.54 -17.88
N PHE A 133 -10.88 -7.16 -17.11
CA PHE A 133 -10.53 -8.24 -16.20
C PHE A 133 -10.00 -9.46 -17.00
N ASP A 134 -10.74 -9.90 -18.02
CA ASP A 134 -10.35 -11.01 -18.91
C ASP A 134 -9.05 -10.67 -19.67
N LEU A 135 -8.92 -9.43 -20.15
CA LEU A 135 -7.71 -8.98 -20.83
C LEU A 135 -6.50 -9.00 -19.89
N ALA A 136 -6.66 -8.53 -18.66
CA ALA A 136 -5.58 -8.55 -17.67
C ALA A 136 -5.16 -10.00 -17.35
N GLU A 137 -6.10 -10.92 -17.18
CA GLU A 137 -5.81 -12.34 -16.99
C GLU A 137 -5.07 -12.93 -18.20
N SER A 138 -5.51 -12.62 -19.42
CA SER A 138 -4.84 -13.06 -20.65
C SER A 138 -3.41 -12.53 -20.81
N LEU A 139 -3.18 -11.27 -20.42
CA LEU A 139 -1.87 -10.63 -20.56
C LEU A 139 -0.85 -11.06 -19.49
N TYR A 140 -1.32 -11.32 -18.27
CA TYR A 140 -0.45 -11.56 -17.11
C TYR A 140 -0.46 -13.01 -16.63
N GLY A 141 -1.31 -13.88 -17.18
CA GLY A 141 -1.38 -15.31 -16.87
C GLY A 141 -1.89 -15.61 -15.46
N ALA A 142 -2.46 -14.60 -14.76
CA ALA A 142 -3.07 -14.76 -13.45
C ALA A 142 -4.33 -13.90 -13.36
N SER A 143 -5.37 -14.46 -12.75
CA SER A 143 -6.62 -13.70 -12.57
C SER A 143 -6.42 -12.50 -11.67
N PRO A 144 -6.82 -11.28 -12.06
CA PRO A 144 -6.79 -10.12 -11.18
C PRO A 144 -7.49 -10.38 -9.85
N GLY A 145 -8.51 -11.24 -9.81
CA GLY A 145 -9.22 -11.64 -8.61
C GLY A 145 -8.34 -12.27 -7.54
N GLU A 146 -7.24 -12.90 -7.90
CA GLU A 146 -6.30 -13.49 -6.94
C GLU A 146 -5.58 -12.46 -6.07
N PHE A 147 -5.50 -11.21 -6.51
CA PHE A 147 -4.85 -10.11 -5.82
C PHE A 147 -5.80 -9.31 -4.92
N GLY A 148 -7.09 -9.64 -4.90
CA GLY A 148 -8.08 -9.02 -4.02
C GLY A 148 -7.81 -9.36 -2.56
N LEU A 149 -7.87 -8.36 -1.68
CA LEU A 149 -7.65 -8.54 -0.24
C LEU A 149 -8.73 -9.37 0.43
N ASP A 150 -9.94 -9.40 -0.13
CA ASP A 150 -11.07 -10.25 0.27
C ASP A 150 -10.73 -11.75 0.34
N ARG A 151 -9.75 -12.17 -0.45
CA ARG A 151 -9.31 -13.56 -0.53
C ARG A 151 -8.46 -14.01 0.64
N PHE A 152 -7.70 -13.11 1.25
CA PHE A 152 -6.65 -13.53 2.19
C PHE A 152 -6.41 -12.61 3.38
N SER A 153 -7.04 -11.43 3.46
CA SER A 153 -6.82 -10.49 4.57
C SER A 153 -7.00 -11.13 5.95
N LYS A 154 -7.93 -12.07 6.08
CA LYS A 154 -8.19 -12.85 7.32
C LYS A 154 -7.04 -13.77 7.75
N GLN A 155 -6.12 -14.06 6.84
CA GLN A 155 -4.96 -14.91 7.08
C GLN A 155 -3.72 -14.10 7.50
N ILE A 156 -3.78 -12.77 7.43
CA ILE A 156 -2.68 -11.89 7.83
C ILE A 156 -2.66 -11.78 9.35
N GLU A 157 -1.64 -12.37 9.96
CA GLU A 157 -1.44 -12.37 11.42
C GLU A 157 -0.49 -11.27 11.90
N THR A 158 0.22 -10.63 10.98
CA THR A 158 1.16 -9.56 11.30
C THR A 158 0.45 -8.38 11.94
N LYS A 159 1.06 -7.80 12.99
CA LYS A 159 0.53 -6.60 13.67
C LYS A 159 0.40 -5.46 12.66
N ALA A 160 -0.77 -4.84 12.59
CA ALA A 160 -1.04 -3.79 11.62
C ALA A 160 -1.63 -2.52 12.26
N LEU A 161 -1.20 -1.36 11.78
CA LEU A 161 -1.84 -0.09 11.99
C LEU A 161 -2.50 0.33 10.67
N ILE A 162 -3.81 0.47 10.69
CA ILE A 162 -4.60 0.95 9.56
C ILE A 162 -5.00 2.39 9.86
N ILE A 163 -4.61 3.33 9.01
CA ILE A 163 -4.95 4.75 9.14
C ILE A 163 -5.78 5.15 7.94
N HIS A 164 -6.92 5.80 8.14
CA HIS A 164 -7.77 6.25 7.04
C HIS A 164 -8.44 7.58 7.37
N CYS A 165 -8.72 8.39 6.35
CA CYS A 165 -9.46 9.63 6.53
C CYS A 165 -10.94 9.41 6.18
N GLU A 166 -11.87 9.81 7.06
CA GLU A 166 -13.30 9.58 6.85
C GLU A 166 -13.86 10.23 5.59
N ASP A 167 -13.30 11.37 5.20
CA ASP A 167 -13.64 12.12 4.00
C ASP A 167 -12.72 11.86 2.80
N ASP A 168 -12.03 10.70 2.77
CA ASP A 168 -11.24 10.26 1.63
C ASP A 168 -12.15 9.99 0.42
N LYS A 169 -11.89 10.72 -0.68
CA LYS A 169 -12.69 10.64 -1.91
C LYS A 169 -12.05 9.72 -2.97
N GLU A 170 -10.80 9.29 -2.75
CA GLU A 170 -10.08 8.41 -3.68
C GLU A 170 -10.19 6.94 -3.26
N ALA A 171 -10.28 6.66 -1.94
CA ALA A 171 -10.48 5.34 -1.38
C ALA A 171 -11.55 5.40 -0.28
N MET A 172 -12.56 4.56 -0.38
CA MET A 172 -13.67 4.53 0.58
C MET A 172 -13.20 4.01 1.94
N LYS A 173 -13.60 4.65 3.04
CA LYS A 173 -13.24 4.24 4.41
C LYS A 173 -13.67 2.81 4.75
N GLU A 174 -14.71 2.32 4.10
CA GLU A 174 -15.23 0.97 4.25
C GLU A 174 -14.15 -0.09 3.98
N ILE A 175 -13.19 0.21 3.11
CA ILE A 175 -12.03 -0.66 2.86
C ILE A 175 -11.21 -0.83 4.14
N ALA A 176 -10.89 0.27 4.82
CA ALA A 176 -10.14 0.25 6.06
C ALA A 176 -10.91 -0.44 7.21
N LEU A 177 -12.22 -0.19 7.30
CA LEU A 177 -13.10 -0.84 8.27
C LEU A 177 -13.14 -2.36 8.06
N THR A 178 -13.30 -2.80 6.81
CA THR A 178 -13.34 -4.22 6.46
C THR A 178 -12.00 -4.90 6.71
N LEU A 179 -10.89 -4.28 6.32
CA LEU A 179 -9.56 -4.79 6.60
C LEU A 179 -9.30 -4.91 8.12
N HIS A 180 -9.73 -3.92 8.90
CA HIS A 180 -9.62 -3.99 10.35
C HIS A 180 -10.45 -5.13 10.95
N SER A 181 -11.64 -5.37 10.41
CA SER A 181 -12.48 -6.49 10.83
C SER A 181 -11.85 -7.86 10.51
N ASP A 182 -11.16 -7.96 9.37
CA ASP A 182 -10.51 -9.18 8.91
C ASP A 182 -9.19 -9.47 9.63
N MET A 183 -8.35 -8.45 9.79
CA MET A 183 -7.01 -8.57 10.36
C MET A 183 -7.06 -8.47 11.89
N LYS A 184 -7.12 -9.62 12.57
CA LYS A 184 -7.31 -9.72 14.03
C LYS A 184 -6.29 -8.94 14.87
N ASN A 185 -5.07 -8.78 14.38
CA ASN A 185 -3.97 -8.08 15.06
C ASN A 185 -3.82 -6.64 14.57
N SER A 186 -4.88 -6.02 14.08
CA SER A 186 -4.85 -4.65 13.59
C SER A 186 -5.43 -3.64 14.59
N VAL A 187 -4.96 -2.42 14.49
CA VAL A 187 -5.52 -1.22 15.14
C VAL A 187 -5.95 -0.26 14.04
N LEU A 188 -7.18 0.25 14.14
CA LEU A 188 -7.70 1.25 13.22
C LEU A 188 -7.60 2.65 13.84
N HIS A 189 -7.12 3.60 13.04
CA HIS A 189 -7.11 5.02 13.38
C HIS A 189 -7.76 5.83 12.26
N LEU A 190 -8.92 6.43 12.57
CA LEU A 190 -9.63 7.32 11.64
C LEU A 190 -9.22 8.76 11.89
N THR A 191 -9.09 9.52 10.81
CA THR A 191 -8.82 10.96 10.81
C THR A 191 -9.91 11.68 10.02
N GLU A 192 -10.01 12.99 10.16
CA GLU A 192 -10.95 13.84 9.44
C GLU A 192 -10.22 15.01 8.76
N GLY A 193 -10.76 15.51 7.64
CA GLY A 193 -10.27 16.72 6.96
C GLY A 193 -8.97 16.57 6.19
N LEU A 194 -8.31 15.41 6.22
CA LEU A 194 -7.02 15.19 5.57
C LEU A 194 -7.15 14.66 4.13
N GLY A 195 -8.16 13.83 3.87
CA GLY A 195 -8.35 13.15 2.59
C GLY A 195 -7.21 12.19 2.25
N HIS A 196 -7.18 11.71 1.02
CA HIS A 196 -6.30 10.61 0.57
C HIS A 196 -4.80 10.91 0.63
N ARG A 197 -4.38 12.16 0.38
CA ARG A 197 -2.97 12.50 0.16
C ARG A 197 -2.37 13.36 1.26
N ARG A 198 -3.15 14.30 1.84
CA ARG A 198 -2.64 15.18 2.90
C ARG A 198 -2.37 14.39 4.19
N ILE A 199 -3.06 13.27 4.39
CA ILE A 199 -2.85 12.33 5.49
C ILE A 199 -1.38 11.91 5.65
N LEU A 200 -0.61 11.82 4.57
CA LEU A 200 0.82 11.48 4.57
C LEU A 200 1.73 12.58 5.13
N ARG A 201 1.21 13.81 5.27
CA ARG A 201 1.95 15.00 5.69
C ARG A 201 1.51 15.51 7.06
N ASP A 202 0.51 14.88 7.64
CA ASP A 202 -0.03 15.28 8.95
C ASP A 202 0.91 14.83 10.07
N GLU A 203 1.20 15.73 11.01
CA GLU A 203 2.11 15.47 12.13
C GLU A 203 1.58 14.38 13.06
N LYS A 204 0.27 14.43 13.38
CA LYS A 204 -0.34 13.44 14.29
C LYS A 204 -0.35 12.04 13.67
N VAL A 205 -0.51 11.96 12.34
CA VAL A 205 -0.37 10.71 11.60
C VAL A 205 1.06 10.20 11.66
N ALA A 206 2.05 11.07 11.47
CA ALA A 206 3.47 10.69 11.57
C ALA A 206 3.83 10.20 12.98
N GLU A 207 3.40 10.91 14.03
CA GLU A 207 3.56 10.49 15.42
C GLU A 207 2.87 9.13 15.70
N LYS A 208 1.66 8.93 15.14
CA LYS A 208 0.94 7.67 15.31
C LYS A 208 1.69 6.50 14.67
N VAL A 209 2.27 6.70 13.50
CA VAL A 209 3.12 5.72 12.81
C VAL A 209 4.37 5.42 13.65
N MET A 210 5.08 6.44 14.10
CA MET A 210 6.27 6.29 14.94
C MET A 210 5.97 5.52 16.23
N ASN A 211 4.92 5.89 16.95
CA ASN A 211 4.53 5.22 18.21
C ASN A 211 4.07 3.78 18.01
N PHE A 212 3.70 3.41 16.81
CA PHE A 212 3.34 2.03 16.48
C PHE A 212 4.57 1.23 16.09
N LEU A 213 5.53 1.79 15.36
CA LEU A 213 6.79 1.14 14.99
C LEU A 213 7.76 1.06 16.15
#